data_e6947031e42a95f2bc7ef4aac0fd64a8
#
_entry.id   e6947031e42a95f2bc7ef4aac0fd64a8
#
_cell.length_a   1.000
_cell.length_b   1.000
_cell.length_c   1.000
_cell.angle_alpha   90.00
_cell.angle_beta   90.00
_cell.angle_gamma   90.00
#
_symmetry.space_group_name_H-M   'P 1'
#
loop_
_entity.id
_entity.type
_entity.pdbx_description
1 polymer ?
#
loop_
_entity_poly.entity_id
_entity_poly.type
_entity_poly.pdbx_seq_one_letter_code
_entity_poly.pdbx_strand_id
1 'polypeptide(L)'
;MIQEKALVVFSGGQDSTTCLFWAMERFAQVEAVTFDYGQRHRLEIDCAKDIAQELGINHHVLDMSLLGQLTANALTREDIKVEDEEGSLPSTFVPGRNLLFLSFAGVLASQVGAKHIVTGVCETDFSGYPD
;
A
#
# COMPACT_ATOMS: atom_id res chain seq x y z
N MET A 1 12.47 9.30 20.98
CA MET A 1 12.15 8.41 19.83
C MET A 1 11.58 7.12 20.36
N ILE A 2 10.55 6.61 19.72
CA ILE A 2 9.89 5.37 20.10
C ILE A 2 10.82 4.20 19.75
N GLN A 3 11.15 3.36 20.72
CA GLN A 3 12.11 2.28 20.51
C GLN A 3 11.52 1.07 19.79
N GLU A 4 10.21 0.98 19.72
CA GLU A 4 9.57 -0.12 19.01
C GLU A 4 9.62 0.09 17.50
N LYS A 5 9.58 -1.03 16.76
CA LYS A 5 9.61 -0.99 15.30
C LYS A 5 8.23 -0.66 14.74
N ALA A 6 8.22 0.13 13.67
CA ALA A 6 7.01 0.42 12.89
C ALA A 6 7.11 -0.21 11.50
N LEU A 7 5.99 -0.72 11.00
CA LEU A 7 5.85 -1.19 9.62
C LEU A 7 4.97 -0.19 8.89
N VAL A 8 5.49 0.40 7.81
CA VAL A 8 4.79 1.41 7.03
C VAL A 8 4.22 0.78 5.77
N VAL A 9 2.93 0.97 5.53
CA VAL A 9 2.31 0.59 4.25
C VAL A 9 2.71 1.65 3.23
N PHE A 10 3.51 1.25 2.26
CA PHE A 10 4.23 2.17 1.39
C PHE A 10 4.01 1.82 -0.08
N SER A 11 3.37 2.72 -0.82
CA SER A 11 3.08 2.51 -2.24
C SER A 11 4.06 3.21 -3.18
N GLY A 12 4.88 4.11 -2.65
CA GLY A 12 5.74 4.98 -3.46
C GLY A 12 5.07 6.27 -3.89
N GLY A 13 3.78 6.43 -3.62
CA GLY A 13 3.07 7.67 -3.87
C GLY A 13 3.38 8.73 -2.81
N GLN A 14 2.88 9.95 -3.06
CA GLN A 14 3.20 11.10 -2.22
C GLN A 14 2.76 10.92 -0.77
N ASP A 15 1.52 10.47 -0.57
CA ASP A 15 0.97 10.35 0.79
C ASP A 15 1.69 9.29 1.60
N SER A 16 1.97 8.14 0.99
CA SER A 16 2.66 7.06 1.70
C SER A 16 4.13 7.41 1.95
N THR A 17 4.76 8.19 1.05
CA THR A 17 6.12 8.66 1.25
C THR A 17 6.18 9.62 2.44
N THR A 18 5.20 10.51 2.56
CA THR A 18 5.09 11.38 3.73
C THR A 18 4.95 10.57 5.02
N CYS A 19 4.13 9.52 5.01
CA CYS A 19 3.97 8.64 6.16
C CYS A 19 5.28 7.93 6.53
N LEU A 20 6.05 7.53 5.50
CA LEU A 20 7.33 6.87 5.73
C LEU A 20 8.31 7.80 6.46
N PHE A 21 8.45 9.05 5.98
CA PHE A 21 9.33 10.02 6.64
C PHE A 21 8.83 10.38 8.04
N TRP A 22 7.52 10.50 8.21
CA TRP A 22 6.92 10.74 9.52
C TRP A 22 7.28 9.63 10.50
N ALA A 23 7.21 8.37 10.06
CA ALA A 23 7.54 7.23 10.90
C ALA A 23 9.03 7.20 11.24
N MET A 24 9.89 7.52 10.25
CA MET A 24 11.34 7.53 10.47
C MET A 24 11.77 8.57 11.49
N GLU A 25 11.01 9.64 11.66
CA GLU A 25 11.30 10.66 12.67
C GLU A 25 10.88 10.22 14.08
N ARG A 26 9.95 9.28 14.20
CA ARG A 26 9.35 8.91 15.48
C ARG A 26 9.77 7.56 16.01
N PHE A 27 10.13 6.63 15.14
CA PHE A 27 10.48 5.26 15.51
C PHE A 27 11.95 4.98 15.27
N ALA A 28 12.58 4.26 16.19
CA ALA A 28 13.98 3.91 16.06
C ALA A 28 14.23 2.94 14.90
N GLN A 29 13.26 2.09 14.61
CA GLN A 29 13.34 1.12 13.52
C GLN A 29 12.07 1.20 12.67
N VAL A 30 12.27 1.24 11.36
CA VAL A 30 11.15 1.32 10.40
C VAL A 30 11.41 0.32 9.28
N GLU A 31 10.37 -0.45 8.94
CA GLU A 31 10.36 -1.28 7.73
C GLU A 31 9.15 -0.87 6.90
N ALA A 32 9.19 -1.17 5.61
CA ALA A 32 8.11 -0.83 4.69
C ALA A 32 7.57 -2.06 4.01
N VAL A 33 6.27 -2.05 3.70
CA VAL A 33 5.62 -3.09 2.93
C VAL A 33 4.86 -2.48 1.77
N THR A 34 5.03 -3.03 0.57
CA THR A 34 4.33 -2.65 -0.64
C THR A 34 3.55 -3.86 -1.15
N PHE A 35 2.31 -3.64 -1.56
CA PHE A 35 1.46 -4.71 -2.09
C PHE A 35 1.44 -4.63 -3.62
N ASP A 36 1.87 -5.71 -4.26
CA ASP A 36 1.89 -5.82 -5.72
C ASP A 36 0.68 -6.62 -6.17
N TYR A 37 -0.32 -5.95 -6.71
CA TYR A 37 -1.56 -6.59 -7.13
C TYR A 37 -1.88 -6.40 -8.61
N GLY A 38 -0.91 -5.98 -9.41
CA GLY A 38 -1.08 -5.88 -10.85
C GLY A 38 0.00 -5.08 -11.54
N GLN A 39 0.17 -5.33 -12.84
CA GLN A 39 1.23 -4.71 -13.62
C GLN A 39 1.07 -3.20 -13.77
N ARG A 40 -0.16 -2.69 -13.64
CA ARG A 40 -0.40 -1.24 -13.76
C ARG A 40 0.24 -0.45 -12.62
N HIS A 41 0.66 -1.13 -11.56
CA HIS A 41 1.34 -0.51 -10.43
C HIS A 41 2.85 -0.65 -10.48
N ARG A 42 3.40 -1.19 -11.56
CA ARG A 42 4.82 -1.51 -11.63
C ARG A 42 5.72 -0.28 -11.41
N LEU A 43 5.37 0.86 -12.02
CA LEU A 43 6.15 2.08 -11.86
C LEU A 43 6.16 2.58 -10.42
N GLU A 44 5.01 2.51 -9.74
CA GLU A 44 4.91 2.91 -8.33
C GLU A 44 5.74 1.98 -7.45
N ILE A 45 5.70 0.68 -7.74
CA ILE A 45 6.47 -0.31 -6.98
C ILE A 45 7.97 -0.07 -7.18
N ASP A 46 8.40 0.21 -8.41
CA ASP A 46 9.80 0.51 -8.67
C ASP A 46 10.26 1.77 -7.95
N CYS A 47 9.42 2.81 -7.92
CA CYS A 47 9.70 4.02 -7.14
C CYS A 47 9.82 3.70 -5.65
N ALA A 48 8.92 2.87 -5.12
CA ALA A 48 8.96 2.47 -3.71
C ALA A 48 10.26 1.73 -3.39
N LYS A 49 10.68 0.82 -4.25
CA LYS A 49 11.93 0.09 -4.08
C LYS A 49 13.13 1.03 -4.06
N ASP A 50 13.17 1.99 -4.98
CA ASP A 50 14.28 2.94 -5.08
C ASP A 50 14.35 3.82 -3.82
N ILE A 51 13.22 4.32 -3.36
CA ILE A 51 13.17 5.17 -2.16
C ILE A 51 13.62 4.37 -0.93
N ALA A 52 13.11 3.17 -0.76
CA ALA A 52 13.46 2.32 0.38
C ALA A 52 14.95 2.00 0.37
N GLN A 53 15.52 1.74 -0.81
CA GLN A 53 16.94 1.46 -0.95
C GLN A 53 17.79 2.67 -0.58
N GLU A 54 17.40 3.86 -1.03
CA GLU A 54 18.13 5.09 -0.67
C GLU A 54 18.10 5.35 0.83
N LEU A 55 16.98 5.05 1.47
CA LEU A 55 16.81 5.26 2.90
C LEU A 55 17.42 4.15 3.75
N GLY A 56 17.82 3.06 3.12
CA GLY A 56 18.44 1.94 3.82
C GLY A 56 17.51 1.17 4.74
N ILE A 57 16.22 1.17 4.44
CA ILE A 57 15.22 0.44 5.25
C ILE A 57 14.89 -0.89 4.59
N ASN A 58 14.48 -1.87 5.40
CA ASN A 58 13.99 -3.14 4.88
C ASN A 58 12.65 -2.93 4.19
N HIS A 59 12.54 -3.43 2.97
CA HIS A 59 11.36 -3.25 2.15
C HIS A 59 10.83 -4.62 1.72
N HIS A 60 9.57 -4.89 2.05
CA HIS A 60 8.89 -6.12 1.70
C HIS A 60 7.90 -5.84 0.59
N VAL A 61 7.96 -6.61 -0.50
CA VAL A 61 6.98 -6.52 -1.58
C VAL A 61 6.18 -7.82 -1.55
N LEU A 62 4.89 -7.71 -1.26
CA LEU A 62 4.01 -8.87 -1.17
C LEU A 62 3.18 -9.00 -2.43
N ASP A 63 3.21 -10.20 -3.02
CA ASP A 63 2.43 -10.50 -4.22
C ASP A 63 0.97 -10.72 -3.84
N MET A 64 0.11 -9.82 -4.33
CA MET A 64 -1.33 -9.86 -4.10
C MET A 64 -2.09 -10.11 -5.40
N SER A 65 -1.49 -10.85 -6.33
CA SER A 65 -2.12 -11.16 -7.62
C SER A 65 -3.45 -11.91 -7.46
N LEU A 66 -3.67 -12.53 -6.30
CA LEU A 66 -4.94 -13.16 -5.95
C LEU A 66 -6.12 -12.21 -6.10
N LEU A 67 -5.94 -10.93 -5.85
CA LEU A 67 -7.02 -9.95 -6.01
C LEU A 67 -7.55 -9.90 -7.43
N GLY A 68 -6.68 -10.09 -8.43
CA GLY A 68 -7.10 -10.14 -9.83
C GLY A 68 -7.95 -11.36 -10.15
N GLN A 69 -7.81 -12.44 -9.38
CA GLN A 69 -8.64 -13.63 -9.53
C GLN A 69 -10.01 -13.47 -8.86
N LEU A 70 -10.06 -12.67 -7.81
CA LEU A 70 -11.28 -12.48 -7.04
C LEU A 70 -12.18 -11.37 -7.58
N THR A 71 -11.59 -10.41 -8.28
CA THR A 71 -12.31 -9.23 -8.77
C THR A 71 -12.01 -8.97 -10.23
N ALA A 72 -12.98 -8.41 -10.95
CA ALA A 72 -12.79 -7.90 -12.30
C ALA A 72 -12.51 -6.40 -12.20
N ASN A 73 -11.26 -6.06 -11.87
CA ASN A 73 -10.89 -4.68 -11.60
C ASN A 73 -9.86 -4.17 -12.63
N ALA A 74 -10.01 -2.92 -13.08
CA ALA A 74 -9.17 -2.35 -14.13
C ALA A 74 -7.71 -2.17 -13.70
N LEU A 75 -7.42 -2.15 -12.40
CA LEU A 75 -6.04 -2.07 -11.91
C LEU A 75 -5.30 -3.40 -12.03
N THR A 76 -6.03 -4.52 -12.07
CA THR A 76 -5.44 -5.86 -12.10
C THR A 76 -5.67 -6.58 -13.43
N ARG A 77 -6.58 -6.11 -14.27
CA ARG A 77 -6.95 -6.76 -15.55
C ARG A 77 -6.85 -5.73 -16.67
N GLU A 78 -5.94 -6.00 -17.60
CA GLU A 78 -5.67 -5.09 -18.72
C GLU A 78 -6.81 -5.05 -19.73
N ASP A 79 -7.65 -6.07 -19.78
CA ASP A 79 -8.78 -6.13 -20.70
C ASP A 79 -9.98 -5.28 -20.25
N ILE A 80 -9.89 -4.66 -19.08
CA ILE A 80 -10.93 -3.79 -18.54
C ILE A 80 -10.44 -2.35 -18.63
N LYS A 81 -11.25 -1.49 -19.25
CA LYS A 81 -10.94 -0.06 -19.34
C LYS A 81 -11.21 0.61 -18.01
N VAL A 82 -10.33 1.55 -17.64
CA VAL A 82 -10.53 2.38 -16.46
C VAL A 82 -11.48 3.51 -16.83
N GLU A 83 -12.75 3.33 -16.52
CA GLU A 83 -13.80 4.33 -16.77
C GLU A 83 -14.63 4.49 -15.52
N ASP A 84 -14.93 5.74 -15.19
CA ASP A 84 -15.86 6.05 -14.11
C ASP A 84 -17.24 6.23 -14.72
N GLU A 85 -18.20 5.46 -14.25
CA GLU A 85 -19.58 5.62 -14.65
C GLU A 85 -20.27 6.57 -13.67
N GLU A 86 -21.08 7.45 -14.21
CA GLU A 86 -21.81 8.42 -13.40
C GLU A 86 -22.72 7.69 -12.42
N GLY A 87 -22.56 8.01 -11.13
CA GLY A 87 -23.37 7.42 -10.08
C GLY A 87 -22.91 6.05 -9.60
N SER A 88 -21.80 5.52 -10.11
CA SER A 88 -21.25 4.24 -9.68
C SER A 88 -19.83 4.37 -9.12
N LEU A 89 -19.34 3.32 -8.50
CA LEU A 89 -17.96 3.28 -8.01
C LEU A 89 -16.98 3.22 -9.18
N PRO A 90 -15.78 3.80 -9.02
CA PRO A 90 -14.75 3.69 -10.05
C PRO A 90 -14.45 2.23 -10.40
N SER A 91 -14.16 1.95 -11.66
CA SER A 91 -13.79 0.61 -12.09
C SER A 91 -12.47 0.12 -11.48
N THR A 92 -11.69 1.04 -10.92
CA THR A 92 -10.45 0.71 -10.21
C THR A 92 -10.68 0.31 -8.75
N PHE A 93 -11.93 0.42 -8.26
CA PHE A 93 -12.25 0.07 -6.88
C PHE A 93 -12.15 -1.43 -6.64
N VAL A 94 -11.41 -1.82 -5.60
CA VAL A 94 -11.31 -3.20 -5.11
C VAL A 94 -11.97 -3.24 -3.74
N PRO A 95 -13.13 -3.92 -3.60
CA PRO A 95 -13.84 -3.93 -2.32
C PRO A 95 -12.96 -4.49 -1.19
N GLY A 96 -12.92 -3.76 -0.08
CA GLY A 96 -12.18 -4.18 1.10
C GLY A 96 -10.66 -4.15 0.94
N ARG A 97 -10.14 -3.45 -0.05
CA ARG A 97 -8.71 -3.43 -0.33
C ARG A 97 -7.88 -2.95 0.87
N ASN A 98 -8.27 -1.83 1.48
CA ASN A 98 -7.52 -1.31 2.63
C ASN A 98 -7.59 -2.26 3.81
N LEU A 99 -8.73 -2.89 4.04
CA LEU A 99 -8.87 -3.89 5.09
C LEU A 99 -7.96 -5.08 4.85
N LEU A 100 -7.92 -5.58 3.61
CA LEU A 100 -7.04 -6.69 3.23
C LEU A 100 -5.58 -6.33 3.43
N PHE A 101 -5.18 -5.16 2.96
CA PHE A 101 -3.79 -4.71 3.09
C PHE A 101 -3.39 -4.58 4.55
N LEU A 102 -4.25 -4.01 5.40
CA LEU A 102 -3.97 -3.89 6.82
C LEU A 102 -3.90 -5.26 7.50
N SER A 103 -4.74 -6.22 7.09
CA SER A 103 -4.69 -7.57 7.61
C SER A 103 -3.36 -8.25 7.29
N PHE A 104 -2.91 -8.17 6.04
CA PHE A 104 -1.63 -8.75 5.64
C PHE A 104 -0.45 -8.01 6.29
N ALA A 105 -0.55 -6.68 6.41
CA ALA A 105 0.47 -5.90 7.10
C ALA A 105 0.57 -6.33 8.57
N GLY A 106 -0.57 -6.64 9.22
CA GLY A 106 -0.59 -7.14 10.58
C GLY A 106 0.15 -8.47 10.73
N VAL A 107 -0.06 -9.38 9.79
CA VAL A 107 0.65 -10.67 9.79
C VAL A 107 2.16 -10.43 9.62
N LEU A 108 2.54 -9.59 8.67
CA LEU A 108 3.96 -9.28 8.45
C LEU A 108 4.58 -8.59 9.66
N ALA A 109 3.86 -7.62 10.25
CA ALA A 109 4.34 -6.91 11.44
C ALA A 109 4.65 -7.90 12.57
N SER A 110 3.79 -8.90 12.76
CA SER A 110 4.04 -9.95 13.74
C SER A 110 5.32 -10.72 13.44
N GLN A 111 5.62 -10.99 12.17
CA GLN A 111 6.80 -11.75 11.77
C GLN A 111 8.08 -10.95 11.93
N VAL A 112 8.05 -9.65 11.67
CA VAL A 112 9.25 -8.81 11.74
C VAL A 112 9.43 -8.14 13.09
N GLY A 113 8.52 -8.36 14.03
CA GLY A 113 8.61 -7.78 15.36
C GLY A 113 8.17 -6.33 15.43
N ALA A 114 7.38 -5.85 14.48
CA ALA A 114 6.85 -4.50 14.52
C ALA A 114 5.63 -4.42 15.44
N LYS A 115 5.59 -3.37 16.25
CA LYS A 115 4.49 -3.11 17.19
C LYS A 115 3.50 -2.07 16.67
N HIS A 116 3.84 -1.38 15.58
CA HIS A 116 3.04 -0.30 15.03
C HIS A 116 2.92 -0.48 13.52
N ILE A 117 1.75 -0.18 13.00
CA ILE A 117 1.51 -0.13 11.56
C ILE A 117 1.14 1.30 11.22
N VAL A 118 1.83 1.89 10.25
CA VAL A 118 1.58 3.26 9.80
C VAL A 118 1.06 3.22 8.39
N THR A 119 -0.08 3.84 8.15
CA THR A 119 -0.68 3.92 6.83
C THR A 119 -1.26 5.32 6.61
N GLY A 120 -1.22 5.78 5.36
CA GLY A 120 -1.82 7.04 4.98
C GLY A 120 -3.14 6.79 4.28
N VAL A 121 -4.24 7.10 4.95
CA VAL A 121 -5.58 7.04 4.36
C VAL A 121 -6.25 8.39 4.54
N CYS A 122 -7.03 8.79 3.56
CA CYS A 122 -7.79 10.02 3.62
C CYS A 122 -9.24 9.74 3.94
N GLU A 123 -9.86 10.64 4.72
CA GLU A 123 -11.29 10.56 5.00
C GLU A 123 -12.08 10.70 3.71
N THR A 124 -11.62 11.58 2.81
CA THR A 124 -12.17 11.71 1.47
C THR A 124 -11.09 11.40 0.47
N ASP A 125 -11.29 10.35 -0.31
CA ASP A 125 -10.34 9.95 -1.34
C ASP A 125 -10.82 10.51 -2.68
N PHE A 126 -9.94 11.22 -3.39
CA PHE A 126 -10.25 11.76 -4.72
C PHE A 126 -10.56 10.67 -5.75
N SER A 127 -10.14 9.45 -5.52
CA SER A 127 -10.49 8.33 -6.39
C SER A 127 -11.92 7.84 -6.19
N GLY A 128 -12.59 8.26 -5.13
CA GLY A 128 -13.95 7.84 -4.82
C GLY A 128 -14.06 6.47 -4.18
N TYR A 129 -12.98 5.94 -3.66
CA TYR A 129 -12.98 4.62 -2.99
C TYR A 129 -13.61 4.76 -1.60
N PRO A 130 -14.58 3.91 -1.25
CA PRO A 130 -15.26 4.00 0.05
C PRO A 130 -14.49 3.31 1.18
N ASP A 131 -13.48 2.53 0.89
CA ASP A 131 -12.69 1.82 1.89
C ASP A 131 -11.43 2.59 2.29
#